data_8c8f50eb327248349d0c92522ebdfa5d
#
_entry.id   8c8f50eb327248349d0c92522ebdfa5d
#
_cell.length_a   1.000
_cell.length_b   1.000
_cell.length_c   1.000
_cell.angle_alpha   90.00
_cell.angle_beta   90.00
_cell.angle_gamma   90.00
#
_symmetry.space_group_name_H-M   'P 1'
#
loop_
_entity.id
_entity.type
_entity.pdbx_description
1 polymer ?
#
loop_
_entity_poly.entity_id
_entity_poly.type
_entity_poly.pdbx_seq_one_letter_code
_entity_poly.pdbx_strand_id
1 'polypeptide(L)'
;MNYEITKGSIADIMRKGNVSLAESFLSCDCIILFDVSGSMWEEDGTGITRFDRGLKELKDLQASLPGKVAIVQFADHPDFMPGGVPSMFVSGGSTDLTAALRYILVADSIPDMRFIIISDGEPNNEMTAMQAASEFSNAIDTIYIGPEDDHHDGRSFLKRLALRSGGKPVTTAAENIKQEVTLLLAERIPA
;
A
#
# COMPACT_ATOMS: atom_id res chain seq x y z
N MET A 1 8.72 21.91 -6.43
CA MET A 1 9.13 20.89 -5.43
C MET A 1 9.90 19.80 -6.16
N ASN A 2 11.14 19.51 -5.75
CA ASN A 2 11.88 18.37 -6.28
C ASN A 2 11.49 17.14 -5.47
N TYR A 3 10.55 16.34 -6.01
CA TYR A 3 10.25 15.04 -5.43
C TYR A 3 11.38 14.05 -5.79
N GLU A 4 11.80 13.25 -4.83
CA GLU A 4 12.63 12.09 -5.12
C GLU A 4 11.85 11.16 -6.06
N ILE A 5 12.51 10.67 -7.12
CA ILE A 5 11.90 9.77 -8.09
C ILE A 5 12.64 8.45 -8.05
N THR A 6 11.94 7.42 -7.61
CA THR A 6 12.45 6.05 -7.61
C THR A 6 12.46 5.48 -9.03
N LYS A 7 13.50 4.72 -9.35
CA LYS A 7 13.57 3.95 -10.59
C LYS A 7 12.38 3.00 -10.69
N GLY A 8 11.69 3.03 -11.84
CA GLY A 8 10.51 2.21 -12.08
C GLY A 8 9.21 2.77 -11.53
N SER A 9 9.22 3.90 -10.80
CA SER A 9 7.99 4.58 -10.38
C SER A 9 7.20 5.14 -11.56
N ILE A 10 5.95 5.50 -11.33
CA ILE A 10 5.08 6.12 -12.34
C ILE A 10 5.74 7.36 -12.96
N ALA A 11 6.33 8.24 -12.13
CA ALA A 11 7.00 9.44 -12.62
C ALA A 11 8.29 9.12 -13.42
N ASP A 12 8.99 8.04 -13.09
CA ASP A 12 10.17 7.59 -13.87
C ASP A 12 9.75 7.10 -15.26
N ILE A 13 8.65 6.35 -15.36
CA ILE A 13 8.10 5.88 -16.64
C ILE A 13 7.59 7.06 -17.49
N MET A 14 6.87 8.01 -16.89
CA MET A 14 6.42 9.22 -17.57
C MET A 14 7.58 9.98 -18.23
N ARG A 15 8.67 10.19 -17.47
CA ARG A 15 9.86 10.90 -17.98
C ARG A 15 10.54 10.20 -19.16
N LYS A 16 10.55 8.86 -19.15
CA LYS A 16 11.19 8.04 -20.19
C LYS A 16 10.33 7.84 -21.42
N GLY A 17 9.02 7.67 -21.20
CA GLY A 17 8.07 7.29 -22.25
C GLY A 17 7.33 8.44 -22.90
N ASN A 18 7.51 9.67 -22.41
CA ASN A 18 6.72 10.85 -22.82
C ASN A 18 5.20 10.60 -22.79
N VAL A 19 4.74 9.86 -21.78
CA VAL A 19 3.33 9.54 -21.52
C VAL A 19 2.78 10.39 -20.39
N SER A 20 1.48 10.62 -20.37
CA SER A 20 0.85 11.38 -19.29
C SER A 20 0.78 10.60 -17.97
N LEU A 21 0.56 11.32 -16.85
CA LEU A 21 0.34 10.70 -15.54
C LEU A 21 -0.87 9.75 -15.57
N ALA A 22 -1.94 10.15 -16.22
CA ALA A 22 -3.17 9.36 -16.33
C ALA A 22 -2.92 8.04 -17.11
N GLU A 23 -2.25 8.10 -18.25
CA GLU A 23 -1.89 6.91 -19.04
C GLU A 23 -0.98 5.97 -18.23
N SER A 24 0.01 6.52 -17.53
CA SER A 24 0.92 5.72 -16.69
C SER A 24 0.17 5.07 -15.53
N PHE A 25 -0.78 5.77 -14.91
CA PHE A 25 -1.61 5.24 -13.83
C PHE A 25 -2.55 4.13 -14.34
N LEU A 26 -3.18 4.32 -15.51
CA LEU A 26 -4.05 3.30 -16.11
C LEU A 26 -3.29 2.04 -16.56
N SER A 27 -1.97 2.11 -16.70
CA SER A 27 -1.12 0.96 -17.02
C SER A 27 -0.60 0.19 -15.79
N CYS A 28 -0.93 0.64 -14.58
CA CYS A 28 -0.59 -0.08 -13.36
C CYS A 28 -1.40 -1.37 -13.22
N ASP A 29 -0.77 -2.38 -12.66
CA ASP A 29 -1.43 -3.64 -12.31
C ASP A 29 -1.87 -3.64 -10.84
N CYS A 30 -1.31 -2.73 -10.02
CA CYS A 30 -1.50 -2.70 -8.59
C CYS A 30 -1.45 -1.27 -8.02
N ILE A 31 -2.34 -0.99 -7.05
CA ILE A 31 -2.26 0.18 -6.17
C ILE A 31 -1.96 -0.30 -4.75
N ILE A 32 -0.88 0.21 -4.17
CA ILE A 32 -0.49 -0.04 -2.78
C ILE A 32 -0.89 1.16 -1.93
N LEU A 33 -1.74 0.92 -0.92
CA LEU A 33 -1.96 1.83 0.20
C LEU A 33 -0.90 1.54 1.27
N PHE A 34 0.03 2.47 1.46
CA PHE A 34 1.12 2.35 2.42
C PHE A 34 0.89 3.26 3.62
N ASP A 35 0.76 2.66 4.78
CA ASP A 35 0.60 3.35 6.06
C ASP A 35 1.86 4.14 6.40
N VAL A 36 1.70 5.41 6.75
CA VAL A 36 2.77 6.28 7.24
C VAL A 36 2.39 6.93 8.58
N SER A 37 1.46 6.31 9.32
CA SER A 37 1.04 6.72 10.65
C SER A 37 2.14 6.61 11.69
N GLY A 38 1.89 7.12 12.90
CA GLY A 38 2.89 7.22 13.96
C GLY A 38 3.49 5.88 14.38
N SER A 39 2.71 4.79 14.38
CA SER A 39 3.18 3.43 14.74
C SER A 39 4.26 2.89 13.80
N MET A 40 4.24 3.26 12.54
CA MET A 40 5.28 2.89 11.55
C MET A 40 6.69 3.39 11.91
N TRP A 41 6.80 4.31 12.86
CA TRP A 41 8.09 4.85 13.35
C TRP A 41 8.70 4.03 14.47
N GLU A 42 8.00 3.05 14.98
CA GLU A 42 8.57 2.16 15.97
C GLU A 42 9.69 1.32 15.33
N GLU A 43 10.79 1.22 16.08
CA GLU A 43 11.94 0.40 15.71
C GLU A 43 11.65 -1.08 15.93
N ASP A 44 12.17 -1.91 15.07
CA ASP A 44 12.01 -3.37 15.11
C ASP A 44 13.04 -4.08 16.04
N GLY A 45 13.68 -3.34 16.92
CA GLY A 45 14.75 -3.83 17.80
C GLY A 45 16.16 -3.84 17.17
N THR A 46 16.28 -3.46 15.88
CA THR A 46 17.59 -3.32 15.20
C THR A 46 18.01 -1.85 15.02
N GLY A 47 17.20 -0.91 15.50
CA GLY A 47 17.39 0.53 15.31
C GLY A 47 16.90 1.05 13.95
N ILE A 48 16.13 0.26 13.20
CA ILE A 48 15.52 0.65 11.93
C ILE A 48 14.01 0.63 12.12
N THR A 49 13.33 1.68 11.63
CA THR A 49 11.88 1.77 11.72
C THR A 49 11.19 0.86 10.69
N ARG A 50 9.92 0.47 10.96
CA ARG A 50 9.09 -0.25 9.97
C ARG A 50 8.92 0.58 8.70
N PHE A 51 8.80 1.92 8.86
CA PHE A 51 8.73 2.85 7.74
C PHE A 51 9.96 2.78 6.84
N ASP A 52 11.19 2.87 7.40
CA ASP A 52 12.42 2.86 6.61
C ASP A 52 12.62 1.54 5.88
N ARG A 53 12.28 0.42 6.52
CA ARG A 53 12.31 -0.91 5.87
C ARG A 53 11.29 -0.97 4.75
N GLY A 54 10.04 -0.60 5.03
CA GLY A 54 8.98 -0.59 4.02
C GLY A 54 9.31 0.30 2.84
N LEU A 55 9.86 1.50 3.09
CA LEU A 55 10.30 2.42 2.04
C LEU A 55 11.37 1.79 1.14
N LYS A 56 12.36 1.11 1.72
CA LYS A 56 13.40 0.39 0.95
C LYS A 56 12.76 -0.69 0.08
N GLU A 57 11.88 -1.51 0.65
CA GLU A 57 11.20 -2.59 -0.07
C GLU A 57 10.31 -2.08 -1.21
N LEU A 58 9.59 -0.96 -1.00
CA LEU A 58 8.81 -0.32 -2.06
C LEU A 58 9.67 0.25 -3.19
N LYS A 59 10.85 0.80 -2.88
CA LYS A 59 11.82 1.23 -3.91
C LYS A 59 12.33 0.04 -4.74
N ASP A 60 12.70 -1.05 -4.08
CA ASP A 60 13.18 -2.28 -4.72
C ASP A 60 12.08 -2.98 -5.54
N LEU A 61 10.83 -2.94 -5.07
CA LEU A 61 9.66 -3.46 -5.77
C LEU A 61 9.43 -2.69 -7.09
N GLN A 62 9.35 -1.37 -7.03
CA GLN A 62 9.13 -0.52 -8.21
C GLN A 62 10.25 -0.69 -9.25
N ALA A 63 11.51 -0.82 -8.80
CA ALA A 63 12.63 -1.09 -9.70
C ALA A 63 12.51 -2.44 -10.40
N SER A 64 11.89 -3.44 -9.78
CA SER A 64 11.67 -4.78 -10.35
C SER A 64 10.40 -4.87 -11.20
N LEU A 65 9.42 -4.02 -10.98
CA LEU A 65 8.13 -3.96 -11.69
C LEU A 65 7.86 -2.54 -12.24
N PRO A 66 8.66 -2.07 -13.23
CA PRO A 66 8.61 -0.69 -13.70
C PRO A 66 7.23 -0.30 -14.25
N GLY A 67 6.61 0.74 -13.68
CA GLY A 67 5.32 1.27 -14.08
C GLY A 67 4.12 0.40 -13.73
N LYS A 68 4.33 -0.70 -12.99
CA LYS A 68 3.26 -1.64 -12.63
C LYS A 68 2.62 -1.38 -11.27
N VAL A 69 3.28 -0.58 -10.45
CA VAL A 69 2.85 -0.31 -9.07
C VAL A 69 2.67 1.18 -8.85
N ALA A 70 1.49 1.59 -8.43
CA ALA A 70 1.20 2.93 -7.93
C ALA A 70 1.23 2.92 -6.39
N ILE A 71 1.84 3.93 -5.79
CA ILE A 71 1.91 4.07 -4.33
C ILE A 71 1.02 5.23 -3.89
N VAL A 72 0.13 4.96 -2.96
CA VAL A 72 -0.65 5.95 -2.21
C VAL A 72 -0.29 5.81 -0.74
N GLN A 73 0.31 6.84 -0.17
CA GLN A 73 0.55 6.88 1.27
C GLN A 73 -0.71 7.34 2.01
N PHE A 74 -0.89 6.93 3.26
CA PHE A 74 -1.96 7.43 4.09
C PHE A 74 -1.59 7.48 5.58
N ALA A 75 -2.12 8.48 6.26
CA ALA A 75 -2.20 8.64 7.70
C ALA A 75 -3.52 9.37 8.00
N ASP A 76 -3.50 10.68 8.29
CA ASP A 76 -4.72 11.51 8.44
C ASP A 76 -5.47 11.71 7.11
N HIS A 77 -4.76 11.65 5.99
CA HIS A 77 -5.32 11.75 4.65
C HIS A 77 -4.44 10.98 3.63
N PRO A 78 -5.03 10.53 2.52
CA PRO A 78 -4.29 9.85 1.46
C PRO A 78 -3.61 10.83 0.51
N ASP A 79 -2.43 10.45 0.01
CA ASP A 79 -1.69 11.17 -1.02
C ASP A 79 -1.12 10.21 -2.06
N PHE A 80 -1.35 10.46 -3.34
CA PHE A 80 -0.71 9.72 -4.41
C PHE A 80 0.75 10.14 -4.58
N MET A 81 1.64 9.15 -4.59
CA MET A 81 3.09 9.33 -4.69
C MET A 81 3.61 8.92 -6.06
N PRO A 82 3.51 9.75 -7.10
CA PRO A 82 3.94 9.39 -8.45
C PRO A 82 5.45 9.10 -8.55
N GLY A 83 6.26 9.74 -7.70
CA GLY A 83 7.69 9.44 -7.54
C GLY A 83 7.97 8.11 -6.83
N GLY A 84 6.95 7.47 -6.27
CA GLY A 84 7.06 6.20 -5.58
C GLY A 84 7.78 6.24 -4.24
N VAL A 85 7.92 7.41 -3.64
CA VAL A 85 8.61 7.61 -2.36
C VAL A 85 7.63 8.18 -1.35
N PRO A 86 7.03 7.36 -0.49
CA PRO A 86 6.30 7.84 0.66
C PRO A 86 7.14 8.78 1.51
N SER A 87 6.51 9.79 2.07
CA SER A 87 7.14 10.75 2.95
C SER A 87 6.45 10.74 4.31
N MET A 88 7.26 11.02 5.33
CA MET A 88 6.78 11.10 6.69
C MET A 88 5.68 12.12 6.91
N PHE A 89 4.68 11.78 7.69
CA PHE A 89 3.84 12.75 8.41
C PHE A 89 4.51 13.12 9.74
N VAL A 90 4.86 14.40 9.90
CA VAL A 90 5.65 14.91 11.04
C VAL A 90 4.84 15.00 12.35
N SER A 91 3.56 14.75 12.34
CA SER A 91 2.71 14.91 13.53
C SER A 91 1.82 13.70 13.74
N GLY A 92 2.30 12.73 14.54
CA GLY A 92 1.49 11.74 15.28
C GLY A 92 0.18 11.31 14.60
N GLY A 93 0.23 11.11 13.29
CA GLY A 93 -0.94 10.97 12.45
C GLY A 93 -1.77 9.77 12.82
N SER A 94 -3.06 9.93 12.67
CA SER A 94 -4.03 8.86 12.78
C SER A 94 -3.95 7.92 11.56
N THR A 95 -4.68 6.82 11.58
CA THR A 95 -4.72 5.84 10.49
C THR A 95 -6.10 5.90 9.83
N ASP A 96 -6.35 6.92 8.98
CA ASP A 96 -7.63 7.06 8.26
C ASP A 96 -7.68 6.20 7.00
N LEU A 97 -7.77 4.90 7.22
CA LEU A 97 -7.93 3.92 6.14
C LEU A 97 -9.24 4.12 5.36
N THR A 98 -10.28 4.67 6.00
CA THR A 98 -11.55 4.97 5.32
C THR A 98 -11.35 5.99 4.21
N ALA A 99 -10.65 7.10 4.50
CA ALA A 99 -10.33 8.12 3.51
C ALA A 99 -9.42 7.54 2.40
N ALA A 100 -8.45 6.71 2.76
CA ALA A 100 -7.52 6.08 1.82
C ALA A 100 -8.27 5.15 0.83
N LEU A 101 -9.16 4.30 1.30
CA LEU A 101 -9.98 3.42 0.45
C LEU A 101 -10.87 4.24 -0.50
N ARG A 102 -11.57 5.24 0.00
CA ARG A 102 -12.41 6.10 -0.84
C ARG A 102 -11.62 6.86 -1.89
N TYR A 103 -10.40 7.27 -1.56
CA TYR A 103 -9.51 7.96 -2.50
C TYR A 103 -9.16 7.11 -3.72
N ILE A 104 -8.92 5.81 -3.54
CA ILE A 104 -8.53 4.89 -4.62
C ILE A 104 -9.74 4.18 -5.26
N LEU A 105 -10.96 4.33 -4.74
CA LEU A 105 -12.16 3.64 -5.25
C LEU A 105 -12.41 3.91 -6.73
N VAL A 106 -12.05 5.09 -7.24
CA VAL A 106 -12.16 5.42 -8.67
C VAL A 106 -11.40 4.43 -9.57
N ALA A 107 -10.32 3.85 -9.08
CA ALA A 107 -9.52 2.87 -9.81
C ALA A 107 -10.15 1.46 -9.81
N ASP A 108 -11.18 1.21 -9.01
CA ASP A 108 -11.89 -0.09 -8.99
C ASP A 108 -12.65 -0.36 -10.30
N SER A 109 -12.89 0.68 -11.09
CA SER A 109 -13.45 0.55 -12.45
C SER A 109 -12.48 -0.08 -13.46
N ILE A 110 -11.19 -0.18 -13.14
CA ILE A 110 -10.17 -0.80 -13.99
C ILE A 110 -10.25 -2.31 -13.78
N PRO A 111 -10.54 -3.10 -14.81
CA PRO A 111 -10.59 -4.55 -14.68
C PRO A 111 -9.27 -5.13 -14.17
N ASP A 112 -9.35 -6.11 -13.28
CA ASP A 112 -8.19 -6.82 -12.70
C ASP A 112 -7.21 -5.96 -11.92
N MET A 113 -7.56 -4.70 -11.58
CA MET A 113 -6.75 -3.87 -10.69
C MET A 113 -6.59 -4.56 -9.33
N ARG A 114 -5.35 -4.61 -8.83
CA ARG A 114 -5.05 -5.13 -7.49
C ARG A 114 -4.95 -3.98 -6.50
N PHE A 115 -5.55 -4.18 -5.34
CA PHE A 115 -5.41 -3.27 -4.21
C PHE A 115 -4.71 -4.00 -3.08
N ILE A 116 -3.64 -3.41 -2.54
CA ILE A 116 -2.88 -3.99 -1.43
C ILE A 116 -2.74 -2.93 -0.33
N ILE A 117 -3.19 -3.25 0.88
CA ILE A 117 -3.00 -2.41 2.06
C ILE A 117 -1.79 -2.94 2.83
N ILE A 118 -0.83 -2.07 3.12
CA ILE A 118 0.34 -2.38 3.97
C ILE A 118 0.27 -1.47 5.20
N SER A 119 0.10 -2.05 6.39
CA SER A 119 -0.05 -1.33 7.65
C SER A 119 0.43 -2.18 8.83
N ASP A 120 0.79 -1.54 9.93
CA ASP A 120 1.16 -2.16 11.19
C ASP A 120 0.13 -1.96 12.31
N GLY A 121 -1.00 -1.32 12.03
CA GLY A 121 -1.94 -0.89 13.05
C GLY A 121 -3.42 -0.97 12.70
N GLU A 122 -4.19 -0.46 13.65
CA GLU A 122 -5.64 -0.35 13.54
C GLU A 122 -6.03 0.94 12.83
N PRO A 123 -7.10 0.93 12.01
CA PRO A 123 -7.66 2.17 11.49
C PRO A 123 -8.39 2.95 12.59
N ASN A 124 -8.53 4.26 12.41
CA ASN A 124 -9.29 5.12 13.31
C ASN A 124 -10.71 4.62 13.58
N ASN A 125 -11.32 3.97 12.59
CA ASN A 125 -12.66 3.39 12.71
C ASN A 125 -12.79 2.15 11.82
N GLU A 126 -12.80 0.98 12.43
CA GLU A 126 -12.94 -0.30 11.74
C GLU A 126 -14.23 -0.41 10.93
N MET A 127 -15.35 0.06 11.49
CA MET A 127 -16.67 -0.10 10.86
C MET A 127 -16.74 0.68 9.55
N THR A 128 -16.30 1.95 9.54
CA THR A 128 -16.32 2.77 8.33
C THR A 128 -15.29 2.32 7.31
N ALA A 129 -14.12 1.81 7.74
CA ALA A 129 -13.14 1.22 6.85
C ALA A 129 -13.65 -0.08 6.19
N MET A 130 -14.32 -0.95 6.94
CA MET A 130 -14.98 -2.15 6.40
C MET A 130 -16.10 -1.81 5.43
N GLN A 131 -16.88 -0.77 5.71
CA GLN A 131 -17.91 -0.28 4.80
C GLN A 131 -17.30 0.22 3.49
N ALA A 132 -16.26 1.07 3.56
CA ALA A 132 -15.56 1.55 2.38
C ALA A 132 -14.95 0.40 1.57
N ALA A 133 -14.34 -0.59 2.22
CA ALA A 133 -13.82 -1.78 1.53
C ALA A 133 -14.91 -2.59 0.82
N SER A 134 -16.14 -2.61 1.35
CA SER A 134 -17.26 -3.33 0.71
C SER A 134 -17.80 -2.67 -0.56
N GLU A 135 -17.37 -1.45 -0.86
CA GLU A 135 -17.73 -0.73 -2.09
C GLU A 135 -16.88 -1.19 -3.30
N PHE A 136 -15.79 -1.95 -3.05
CA PHE A 136 -14.92 -2.46 -4.10
C PHE A 136 -15.46 -3.73 -4.75
N SER A 137 -15.34 -3.80 -6.07
CA SER A 137 -15.61 -4.99 -6.89
C SER A 137 -14.37 -5.88 -7.01
N ASN A 138 -13.19 -5.27 -7.07
CA ASN A 138 -11.91 -5.98 -7.06
C ASN A 138 -11.49 -6.33 -5.63
N ALA A 139 -10.77 -7.44 -5.49
CA ALA A 139 -10.29 -7.90 -4.20
C ALA A 139 -9.23 -6.96 -3.60
N ILE A 140 -9.24 -6.81 -2.27
CA ILE A 140 -8.25 -6.04 -1.52
C ILE A 140 -7.41 -7.03 -0.71
N ASP A 141 -6.14 -7.15 -1.03
CA ASP A 141 -5.17 -7.91 -0.24
C ASP A 141 -4.63 -7.05 0.91
N THR A 142 -4.18 -7.67 1.98
CA THR A 142 -3.58 -6.94 3.10
C THR A 142 -2.26 -7.57 3.53
N ILE A 143 -1.29 -6.73 3.86
CA ILE A 143 0.00 -7.12 4.42
C ILE A 143 0.14 -6.41 5.76
N TYR A 144 0.05 -7.18 6.84
CA TYR A 144 0.32 -6.70 8.19
C TYR A 144 1.81 -6.84 8.49
N ILE A 145 2.43 -5.73 8.91
CA ILE A 145 3.88 -5.64 9.22
C ILE A 145 4.15 -5.19 10.66
N GLY A 146 3.14 -5.21 11.51
CA GLY A 146 3.24 -4.87 12.93
C GLY A 146 3.81 -6.01 13.78
N PRO A 147 3.80 -5.85 15.10
CA PRO A 147 4.26 -6.86 16.05
C PRO A 147 3.50 -8.20 15.90
N GLU A 148 4.19 -9.30 16.15
CA GLU A 148 3.60 -10.65 16.04
C GLU A 148 2.77 -11.09 17.26
N ASP A 149 2.76 -10.31 18.33
CA ASP A 149 2.02 -10.67 19.54
C ASP A 149 0.50 -10.67 19.28
N ASP A 150 -0.19 -11.64 19.90
CA ASP A 150 -1.62 -11.91 19.66
C ASP A 150 -2.59 -10.80 20.14
N HIS A 151 -2.06 -9.68 20.65
CA HIS A 151 -2.84 -8.63 21.26
C HIS A 151 -3.11 -7.42 20.35
N HIS A 152 -2.65 -7.44 19.09
CA HIS A 152 -2.91 -6.36 18.14
C HIS A 152 -4.18 -6.58 17.33
N ASP A 153 -5.19 -5.77 17.61
CA ASP A 153 -6.47 -5.77 16.91
C ASP A 153 -6.31 -5.42 15.42
N GLY A 154 -5.28 -4.63 15.05
CA GLY A 154 -4.96 -4.25 13.67
C GLY A 154 -4.72 -5.46 12.75
N ARG A 155 -3.97 -6.48 13.21
CA ARG A 155 -3.76 -7.74 12.47
C ARG A 155 -5.08 -8.45 12.20
N SER A 156 -5.91 -8.57 13.22
CA SER A 156 -7.22 -9.22 13.14
C SER A 156 -8.16 -8.45 12.23
N PHE A 157 -8.13 -7.12 12.29
CA PHE A 157 -8.91 -6.24 11.42
C PHE A 157 -8.51 -6.41 9.95
N LEU A 158 -7.22 -6.27 9.60
CA LEU A 158 -6.74 -6.41 8.23
C LEU A 158 -7.06 -7.79 7.65
N LYS A 159 -6.92 -8.84 8.46
CA LYS A 159 -7.32 -10.20 8.05
C LYS A 159 -8.81 -10.27 7.70
N ARG A 160 -9.69 -9.70 8.54
CA ARG A 160 -11.14 -9.68 8.27
C ARG A 160 -11.46 -8.88 7.01
N LEU A 161 -10.79 -7.73 6.80
CA LEU A 161 -10.98 -6.88 5.63
C LEU A 161 -10.64 -7.63 4.35
N ALA A 162 -9.45 -8.22 4.27
CA ALA A 162 -9.02 -8.99 3.10
C ALA A 162 -9.99 -10.13 2.78
N LEU A 163 -10.33 -10.96 3.76
CA LEU A 163 -11.24 -12.11 3.54
C LEU A 163 -12.62 -11.66 3.07
N ARG A 164 -13.15 -10.54 3.56
CA ARG A 164 -14.47 -10.04 3.14
C ARG A 164 -14.48 -9.44 1.75
N SER A 165 -13.38 -8.83 1.32
CA SER A 165 -13.24 -8.29 -0.04
C SER A 165 -12.82 -9.35 -1.07
N GLY A 166 -12.65 -10.62 -0.66
CA GLY A 166 -12.18 -11.69 -1.53
C GLY A 166 -10.67 -11.69 -1.78
N GLY A 167 -9.92 -10.91 -1.01
CA GLY A 167 -8.47 -10.85 -1.04
C GLY A 167 -7.78 -11.79 -0.06
N LYS A 168 -6.46 -11.68 0.02
CA LYS A 168 -5.59 -12.50 0.86
C LYS A 168 -4.98 -11.68 1.99
N PRO A 169 -5.07 -12.14 3.23
CA PRO A 169 -4.32 -11.58 4.35
C PRO A 169 -2.93 -12.21 4.43
N VAL A 170 -1.92 -11.38 4.51
CA VAL A 170 -0.52 -11.76 4.77
C VAL A 170 -0.07 -11.13 6.08
N THR A 171 0.75 -11.82 6.85
CA THR A 171 1.50 -11.27 8.01
C THR A 171 2.97 -11.54 7.77
N THR A 172 3.79 -10.50 7.80
CA THR A 172 5.22 -10.62 7.53
C THR A 172 6.00 -9.47 8.18
N ALA A 173 7.32 -9.60 8.25
CA ALA A 173 8.19 -8.48 8.61
C ALA A 173 8.33 -7.48 7.45
N ALA A 174 8.59 -6.21 7.78
CA ALA A 174 8.61 -5.12 6.79
C ALA A 174 9.68 -5.32 5.69
N GLU A 175 10.77 -6.04 5.96
CA GLU A 175 11.79 -6.40 4.99
C GLU A 175 11.37 -7.42 3.92
N ASN A 176 10.20 -8.02 4.05
CA ASN A 176 9.68 -9.01 3.11
C ASN A 176 8.56 -8.46 2.21
N ILE A 177 8.20 -7.18 2.32
CA ILE A 177 7.09 -6.56 1.58
C ILE A 177 7.21 -6.80 0.07
N LYS A 178 8.38 -6.60 -0.51
CA LYS A 178 8.61 -6.83 -1.95
C LYS A 178 8.29 -8.26 -2.35
N GLN A 179 8.74 -9.25 -1.57
CA GLN A 179 8.49 -10.66 -1.83
C GLN A 179 6.99 -10.96 -1.80
N GLU A 180 6.30 -10.52 -0.75
CA GLU A 180 4.88 -10.80 -0.57
C GLU A 180 4.02 -10.14 -1.66
N VAL A 181 4.29 -8.87 -1.99
CA VAL A 181 3.60 -8.20 -3.10
C VAL A 181 3.83 -8.94 -4.42
N THR A 182 5.06 -9.37 -4.69
CA THR A 182 5.38 -10.12 -5.92
C THR A 182 4.61 -11.44 -5.99
N LEU A 183 4.50 -12.17 -4.87
CA LEU A 183 3.72 -13.41 -4.79
C LEU A 183 2.23 -13.15 -5.02
N LEU A 184 1.66 -12.14 -4.35
CA LEU A 184 0.25 -11.76 -4.53
C LEU A 184 -0.05 -11.42 -6.00
N LEU A 185 0.84 -10.71 -6.69
CA LEU A 185 0.65 -10.37 -8.10
C LEU A 185 0.79 -11.59 -9.03
N ALA A 186 1.69 -12.53 -8.71
CA ALA A 186 1.93 -13.72 -9.53
C ALA A 186 0.76 -14.73 -9.51
N GLU A 187 0.02 -14.81 -8.41
CA GLU A 187 -1.07 -15.80 -8.24
C GLU A 187 -2.30 -15.55 -9.11
N ARG A 188 -2.34 -14.47 -9.87
CA ARG A 188 -3.47 -14.09 -10.75
C ARG A 188 -3.26 -14.34 -12.23
N ILE A 189 -2.23 -15.05 -12.63
CA ILE A 189 -2.16 -15.48 -14.04
C ILE A 189 -3.15 -16.63 -14.20
N PRO A 190 -4.37 -16.42 -14.78
CA PRO A 190 -5.20 -17.54 -15.16
C PRO A 190 -4.41 -18.38 -16.17
N ALA A 191 -4.37 -19.66 -15.94
CA ALA A 191 -3.81 -20.61 -16.90
C ALA A 191 -4.61 -20.58 -18.22
#